data_4fecab931e6f96aa5ba5e77a729c00e7
#
_entry.id   4fecab931e6f96aa5ba5e77a729c00e7
#
_cell.length_a   1.000
_cell.length_b   1.000
_cell.length_c   1.000
_cell.angle_alpha   90.00
_cell.angle_beta   90.00
_cell.angle_gamma   90.00
#
_symmetry.space_group_name_H-M   'P 1'
#
loop_
_entity.id
_entity.type
_entity.pdbx_description
1 polymer ?
#
loop_
_entity_poly.entity_id
_entity_poly.type
_entity_poly.pdbx_seq_one_letter_code
_entity_poly.pdbx_strand_id
1 'polypeptide(L)'
;DDPRDRNKRHIVRWSIVVLLLLIAMLLASVRIQRFTVVGNTQYSSDEIVHMIFSDPWDTDTAWCFVKDKTKPHKELPFVQRYDLDFDGPFAVNITVYEKNVVGYVDYMSSHMYFDKDGIIVESTGNRLEGIPRISGLSFGSIVLYRELPVENKDVFNNILNLTGALRTYDIDCEEIQYDSLLNATLRIGDISVRLGSNK
;
A
#
# COMPACT_ATOMS: atom_id res chain seq x y z
N ASP A 1 -42.17 -48.86 -6.68
CA ASP A 1 -41.90 -47.42 -6.53
C ASP A 1 -43.16 -46.66 -6.87
N ASP A 2 -43.85 -46.18 -5.83
CA ASP A 2 -45.10 -45.43 -5.98
C ASP A 2 -44.84 -44.08 -6.68
N PRO A 3 -45.51 -43.79 -7.81
CA PRO A 3 -45.30 -42.52 -8.55
C PRO A 3 -45.61 -41.29 -7.68
N ARG A 4 -46.36 -41.41 -6.60
CA ARG A 4 -46.63 -40.35 -5.61
C ARG A 4 -45.40 -39.99 -4.78
N ASP A 5 -44.55 -40.94 -4.44
CA ASP A 5 -43.32 -40.69 -3.68
C ASP A 5 -42.22 -40.03 -4.54
N ARG A 6 -42.18 -40.34 -5.83
CA ARG A 6 -41.25 -39.69 -6.77
C ARG A 6 -41.60 -38.23 -6.97
N ASN A 7 -42.86 -37.90 -7.05
CA ASN A 7 -43.33 -36.53 -7.20
C ASN A 7 -43.06 -35.68 -5.93
N LYS A 8 -43.23 -36.24 -4.74
CA LYS A 8 -42.90 -35.61 -3.46
C LYS A 8 -41.41 -35.32 -3.34
N ARG A 9 -40.54 -36.24 -3.75
CA ARG A 9 -39.09 -36.05 -3.75
C ARG A 9 -38.66 -34.93 -4.71
N HIS A 10 -39.30 -34.79 -5.87
CA HIS A 10 -39.08 -33.70 -6.79
C HIS A 10 -39.52 -32.36 -6.20
N ILE A 11 -40.69 -32.27 -5.60
CA ILE A 11 -41.19 -31.05 -4.97
C ILE A 11 -40.25 -30.62 -3.83
N VAL A 12 -39.81 -31.53 -2.97
CA VAL A 12 -38.84 -31.21 -1.89
C VAL A 12 -37.53 -30.74 -2.44
N ARG A 13 -36.99 -31.36 -3.51
CA ARG A 13 -35.76 -30.89 -4.14
C ARG A 13 -35.90 -29.48 -4.72
N TRP A 14 -37.00 -29.20 -5.42
CA TRP A 14 -37.23 -27.86 -5.98
C TRP A 14 -37.47 -26.80 -4.90
N SER A 15 -38.15 -27.12 -3.80
CA SER A 15 -38.31 -26.19 -2.68
C SER A 15 -36.99 -25.88 -1.99
N ILE A 16 -36.07 -26.85 -1.86
CA ILE A 16 -34.73 -26.61 -1.35
C ILE A 16 -33.95 -25.70 -2.30
N VAL A 17 -34.01 -25.93 -3.62
CA VAL A 17 -33.35 -25.07 -4.61
C VAL A 17 -33.86 -23.63 -4.55
N VAL A 18 -35.18 -23.46 -4.49
CA VAL A 18 -35.81 -22.13 -4.37
C VAL A 18 -35.39 -21.44 -3.07
N LEU A 19 -35.37 -22.18 -1.95
CA LEU A 19 -34.91 -21.65 -0.66
C LEU A 19 -33.45 -21.21 -0.73
N LEU A 20 -32.56 -22.00 -1.34
CA LEU A 20 -31.14 -21.65 -1.51
C LEU A 20 -30.97 -20.42 -2.40
N LEU A 21 -31.77 -20.30 -3.47
CA LEU A 21 -31.76 -19.10 -4.32
C LEU A 21 -32.23 -17.85 -3.59
N LEU A 22 -33.25 -17.96 -2.74
CA LEU A 22 -33.72 -16.85 -1.90
C LEU A 22 -32.66 -16.42 -0.89
N ILE A 23 -31.98 -17.37 -0.25
CA ILE A 23 -30.86 -17.09 0.67
C ILE A 23 -29.72 -16.43 -0.08
N ALA A 24 -29.34 -16.95 -1.25
CA ALA A 24 -28.29 -16.36 -2.07
C ALA A 24 -28.64 -14.92 -2.51
N MET A 25 -29.90 -14.68 -2.90
CA MET A 25 -30.38 -13.33 -3.27
C MET A 25 -30.34 -12.38 -2.06
N LEU A 26 -30.71 -12.86 -0.88
CA LEU A 26 -30.67 -12.07 0.34
C LEU A 26 -29.23 -11.74 0.74
N LEU A 27 -28.31 -12.68 0.64
CA LEU A 27 -26.88 -12.45 0.89
C LEU A 27 -26.28 -11.47 -0.09
N ALA A 28 -26.63 -11.54 -1.37
CA ALA A 28 -26.18 -10.61 -2.41
C ALA A 28 -26.79 -9.19 -2.29
N SER A 29 -27.75 -8.99 -1.40
CA SER A 29 -28.35 -7.67 -1.13
C SER A 29 -27.67 -6.94 0.02
N VAL A 30 -26.79 -7.60 0.77
CA VAL A 30 -26.11 -7.04 1.94
C VAL A 30 -24.85 -6.31 1.49
N ARG A 31 -24.77 -4.99 1.79
CA ARG A 31 -23.64 -4.15 1.43
C ARG A 31 -22.93 -3.60 2.65
N ILE A 32 -21.62 -3.49 2.54
CA ILE A 32 -20.79 -2.82 3.53
C ILE A 32 -21.17 -1.33 3.57
N GLN A 33 -21.46 -0.82 4.75
CA GLN A 33 -21.87 0.59 4.97
C GLN A 33 -20.85 1.35 5.80
N ARG A 34 -20.04 0.64 6.60
CA ARG A 34 -19.04 1.25 7.48
C ARG A 34 -17.68 0.67 7.19
N PHE A 35 -16.74 1.56 6.93
CA PHE A 35 -15.33 1.25 6.79
C PHE A 35 -14.55 1.92 7.93
N THR A 36 -13.71 1.16 8.61
CA THR A 36 -12.77 1.68 9.60
C THR A 36 -11.37 1.35 9.10
N VAL A 37 -10.54 2.36 8.87
CA VAL A 37 -9.17 2.18 8.37
C VAL A 37 -8.19 2.55 9.49
N VAL A 38 -7.20 1.69 9.71
CA VAL A 38 -6.14 1.90 10.70
C VAL A 38 -4.78 1.56 10.09
N GLY A 39 -3.73 2.26 10.54
CA GLY A 39 -2.35 2.04 10.08
C GLY A 39 -1.98 2.80 8.82
N ASN A 40 -2.88 3.63 8.28
CA ASN A 40 -2.62 4.52 7.17
C ASN A 40 -1.99 5.83 7.66
N THR A 41 -0.86 6.22 7.05
CA THR A 41 -0.16 7.49 7.30
C THR A 41 0.02 8.30 6.02
N GLN A 42 0.22 7.63 4.89
CA GLN A 42 0.46 8.22 3.57
C GLN A 42 -0.84 8.54 2.81
N TYR A 43 -1.89 7.78 3.06
CA TYR A 43 -3.18 7.93 2.41
C TYR A 43 -4.27 8.21 3.43
N SER A 44 -5.26 8.99 3.05
CA SER A 44 -6.48 9.12 3.83
C SER A 44 -7.28 7.82 3.88
N SER A 45 -8.14 7.67 4.88
CA SER A 45 -9.01 6.47 4.98
C SER A 45 -9.90 6.31 3.75
N ASP A 46 -10.42 7.42 3.20
CA ASP A 46 -11.28 7.39 2.02
C ASP A 46 -10.50 6.94 0.77
N GLU A 47 -9.26 7.40 0.58
CA GLU A 47 -8.42 6.95 -0.54
C GLU A 47 -8.14 5.45 -0.47
N ILE A 48 -7.81 4.91 0.71
CA ILE A 48 -7.61 3.47 0.92
C ILE A 48 -8.88 2.69 0.55
N VAL A 49 -10.04 3.13 1.04
CA VAL A 49 -11.33 2.49 0.71
C VAL A 49 -11.58 2.52 -0.79
N HIS A 50 -11.38 3.67 -1.45
CA HIS A 50 -11.55 3.76 -2.92
C HIS A 50 -10.58 2.89 -3.71
N MET A 51 -9.34 2.76 -3.25
CA MET A 51 -8.35 1.90 -3.91
C MET A 51 -8.70 0.42 -3.78
N ILE A 52 -9.19 -0.03 -2.61
CA ILE A 52 -9.54 -1.43 -2.35
C ILE A 52 -10.88 -1.80 -3.01
N PHE A 53 -11.90 -0.96 -2.80
CA PHE A 53 -13.28 -1.19 -3.25
C PHE A 53 -13.58 -0.40 -4.53
N SER A 54 -12.77 -0.62 -5.57
CA SER A 54 -12.87 0.11 -6.82
C SER A 54 -14.01 -0.36 -7.73
N ASP A 55 -14.48 -1.58 -7.57
CA ASP A 55 -15.57 -2.15 -8.33
C ASP A 55 -16.91 -2.04 -7.58
N PRO A 56 -18.05 -1.81 -8.28
CA PRO A 56 -19.37 -1.71 -7.65
C PRO A 56 -19.76 -2.94 -6.80
N TRP A 57 -19.22 -4.11 -7.13
CA TRP A 57 -19.48 -5.37 -6.43
C TRP A 57 -18.60 -5.55 -5.19
N ASP A 58 -17.51 -4.82 -5.06
CA ASP A 58 -16.59 -4.94 -3.93
C ASP A 58 -17.22 -4.52 -2.60
N THR A 59 -18.30 -3.73 -2.64
CA THR A 59 -19.08 -3.34 -1.46
C THR A 59 -20.12 -4.39 -1.04
N ASP A 60 -20.38 -5.42 -1.86
CA ASP A 60 -21.22 -6.56 -1.45
C ASP A 60 -20.44 -7.40 -0.44
N THR A 61 -21.00 -7.57 0.76
CA THR A 61 -20.29 -8.18 1.88
C THR A 61 -19.94 -9.64 1.62
N ALA A 62 -20.89 -10.41 1.04
CA ALA A 62 -20.67 -11.82 0.76
C ALA A 62 -19.62 -12.02 -0.33
N TRP A 63 -19.69 -11.21 -1.40
CA TRP A 63 -18.70 -11.24 -2.47
C TRP A 63 -17.32 -10.80 -1.99
N CYS A 64 -17.22 -9.70 -1.23
CA CYS A 64 -15.99 -9.21 -0.66
C CYS A 64 -15.33 -10.25 0.23
N PHE A 65 -16.09 -10.91 1.12
CA PHE A 65 -15.58 -11.97 1.98
C PHE A 65 -15.03 -13.17 1.19
N VAL A 66 -15.75 -13.63 0.17
CA VAL A 66 -15.28 -14.73 -0.69
C VAL A 66 -14.05 -14.32 -1.48
N LYS A 67 -14.03 -13.09 -2.03
CA LYS A 67 -12.88 -12.53 -2.77
C LYS A 67 -11.64 -12.47 -1.89
N ASP A 68 -11.76 -11.97 -0.66
CA ASP A 68 -10.68 -11.89 0.33
C ASP A 68 -10.04 -13.25 0.64
N LYS A 69 -10.86 -14.30 0.76
CA LYS A 69 -10.38 -15.65 1.08
C LYS A 69 -9.88 -16.47 -0.12
N THR A 70 -10.25 -16.10 -1.34
CA THR A 70 -9.98 -16.92 -2.54
C THR A 70 -9.06 -16.27 -3.55
N LYS A 71 -8.90 -14.96 -3.50
CA LYS A 71 -8.06 -14.21 -4.46
C LYS A 71 -6.94 -13.46 -3.73
N PRO A 72 -5.80 -13.28 -4.39
CA PRO A 72 -4.76 -12.40 -3.87
C PRO A 72 -5.30 -10.98 -3.76
N HIS A 73 -4.87 -10.27 -2.72
CA HIS A 73 -5.21 -8.85 -2.53
C HIS A 73 -4.62 -8.01 -3.67
N LYS A 74 -5.31 -6.94 -4.00
CA LYS A 74 -4.85 -5.95 -4.97
C LYS A 74 -3.60 -5.26 -4.42
N GLU A 75 -2.56 -5.14 -5.25
CA GLU A 75 -1.38 -4.36 -4.90
C GLU A 75 -1.73 -2.87 -4.93
N LEU A 76 -1.43 -2.19 -3.82
CA LEU A 76 -1.63 -0.75 -3.69
C LEU A 76 -0.25 -0.08 -3.58
N PRO A 77 -0.03 1.08 -4.24
CA PRO A 77 1.21 1.81 -4.10
C PRO A 77 1.49 2.15 -2.64
N PHE A 78 2.73 2.02 -2.20
CA PHE A 78 3.18 2.27 -0.82
C PHE A 78 2.54 1.41 0.28
N VAL A 79 1.66 0.48 -0.06
CA VAL A 79 1.09 -0.49 0.87
C VAL A 79 1.79 -1.83 0.68
N GLN A 80 2.35 -2.37 1.75
CA GLN A 80 2.97 -3.69 1.75
C GLN A 80 1.93 -4.80 1.73
N ARG A 81 0.89 -4.64 2.56
CA ARG A 81 -0.29 -5.51 2.63
C ARG A 81 -1.41 -4.80 3.38
N TYR A 82 -2.59 -5.31 3.26
CA TYR A 82 -3.72 -4.93 4.11
C TYR A 82 -4.51 -6.17 4.50
N ASP A 83 -5.15 -6.12 5.66
CA ASP A 83 -6.01 -7.18 6.16
C ASP A 83 -7.43 -6.64 6.27
N LEU A 84 -8.42 -7.46 5.90
CA LEU A 84 -9.86 -7.15 6.02
C LEU A 84 -10.45 -7.98 7.15
N ASP A 85 -11.00 -7.32 8.15
CA ASP A 85 -11.71 -7.95 9.26
C ASP A 85 -13.17 -7.52 9.25
N PHE A 86 -14.07 -8.48 9.06
CA PHE A 86 -15.50 -8.25 8.92
C PHE A 86 -16.18 -8.22 10.29
N ASP A 87 -16.60 -7.03 10.72
CA ASP A 87 -17.38 -6.82 11.93
C ASP A 87 -18.88 -6.88 11.61
N GLY A 88 -19.36 -8.08 11.36
CA GLY A 88 -20.72 -8.36 10.92
C GLY A 88 -20.96 -8.07 9.43
N PRO A 89 -22.24 -8.03 9.01
CA PRO A 89 -22.60 -7.95 7.58
C PRO A 89 -22.48 -6.54 6.97
N PHE A 90 -22.33 -5.50 7.78
CA PHE A 90 -22.38 -4.10 7.32
C PHE A 90 -21.11 -3.29 7.61
N ALA A 91 -20.12 -3.89 8.29
CA ALA A 91 -18.91 -3.20 8.68
C ALA A 91 -17.65 -4.01 8.36
N VAL A 92 -16.61 -3.30 7.92
CA VAL A 92 -15.27 -3.86 7.65
C VAL A 92 -14.22 -2.96 8.30
N ASN A 93 -13.33 -3.59 9.06
CA ASN A 93 -12.12 -2.97 9.57
C ASN A 93 -10.96 -3.32 8.64
N ILE A 94 -10.25 -2.31 8.18
CA ILE A 94 -9.14 -2.43 7.24
C ILE A 94 -7.86 -2.06 7.99
N THR A 95 -6.98 -3.03 8.19
CA THR A 95 -5.66 -2.77 8.77
C THR A 95 -4.64 -2.67 7.65
N VAL A 96 -4.05 -1.50 7.49
CA VAL A 96 -3.07 -1.22 6.44
C VAL A 96 -1.66 -1.30 7.01
N TYR A 97 -0.77 -1.96 6.30
CA TYR A 97 0.67 -2.02 6.59
C TYR A 97 1.41 -1.32 5.45
N GLU A 98 1.86 -0.11 5.71
CA GLU A 98 2.54 0.69 4.70
C GLU A 98 4.01 0.28 4.54
N LYS A 99 4.55 0.50 3.33
CA LYS A 99 5.99 0.36 3.06
C LYS A 99 6.74 1.47 3.77
N ASN A 100 7.79 1.11 4.49
CA ASN A 100 8.57 2.07 5.27
C ASN A 100 9.62 2.74 4.39
N VAL A 101 9.20 3.73 3.60
CA VAL A 101 10.09 4.50 2.73
C VAL A 101 10.79 5.61 3.51
N VAL A 102 12.07 5.85 3.21
CA VAL A 102 12.89 6.87 3.89
C VAL A 102 13.48 7.91 2.95
N GLY A 103 13.44 7.66 1.65
CA GLY A 103 13.92 8.59 0.61
C GLY A 103 13.58 8.07 -0.77
N TYR A 104 13.79 8.90 -1.78
CA TYR A 104 13.67 8.49 -3.17
C TYR A 104 14.72 9.15 -4.06
N VAL A 105 14.98 8.52 -5.20
CA VAL A 105 15.80 9.04 -6.28
C VAL A 105 15.00 9.10 -7.57
N ASP A 106 15.31 10.07 -8.42
CA ASP A 106 14.70 10.15 -9.75
C ASP A 106 15.45 9.23 -10.72
N TYR A 107 14.72 8.35 -11.41
CA TYR A 107 15.27 7.45 -12.39
C TYR A 107 14.27 7.18 -13.52
N MET A 108 14.67 7.41 -14.77
CA MET A 108 13.85 7.15 -15.99
C MET A 108 12.41 7.68 -15.88
N SER A 109 12.23 8.94 -15.45
CA SER A 109 10.92 9.59 -15.30
C SER A 109 10.01 9.00 -14.21
N SER A 110 10.57 8.23 -13.29
CA SER A 110 9.89 7.69 -12.11
C SER A 110 10.66 8.03 -10.84
N HIS A 111 9.94 8.07 -9.73
CA HIS A 111 10.51 8.16 -8.40
C HIS A 111 10.71 6.77 -7.84
N MET A 112 11.96 6.41 -7.55
CA MET A 112 12.35 5.11 -7.00
C MET A 112 12.53 5.28 -5.49
N TYR A 113 11.57 4.80 -4.74
CA TYR A 113 11.54 4.89 -3.27
C TYR A 113 12.29 3.73 -2.64
N PHE A 114 13.11 4.02 -1.64
CA PHE A 114 13.86 3.01 -0.91
C PHE A 114 13.55 3.05 0.60
N ASP A 115 13.72 1.91 1.23
CA ASP A 115 13.52 1.72 2.66
C ASP A 115 14.80 2.01 3.48
N LYS A 116 14.71 1.81 4.81
CA LYS A 116 15.84 1.97 5.75
C LYS A 116 17.05 1.07 5.47
N ASP A 117 16.85 -0.01 4.74
CA ASP A 117 17.91 -0.95 4.37
C ASP A 117 18.44 -0.66 2.95
N GLY A 118 17.94 0.41 2.33
CA GLY A 118 18.33 0.85 1.00
C GLY A 118 17.73 0.04 -0.15
N ILE A 119 16.75 -0.80 0.14
CA ILE A 119 16.07 -1.59 -0.87
C ILE A 119 15.02 -0.74 -1.58
N ILE A 120 15.01 -0.78 -2.92
CA ILE A 120 13.96 -0.12 -3.71
C ILE A 120 12.64 -0.89 -3.53
N VAL A 121 11.68 -0.27 -2.88
CA VAL A 121 10.40 -0.91 -2.51
C VAL A 121 9.22 -0.42 -3.34
N GLU A 122 9.37 0.72 -4.04
CA GLU A 122 8.30 1.28 -4.87
C GLU A 122 8.87 2.09 -6.03
N SER A 123 8.16 2.07 -7.17
CA SER A 123 8.45 2.89 -8.36
C SER A 123 7.15 3.52 -8.85
N THR A 124 7.07 4.84 -8.86
CA THR A 124 5.85 5.55 -9.25
C THR A 124 6.18 6.92 -9.83
N GLY A 125 5.27 7.47 -10.64
CA GLY A 125 5.33 8.86 -11.10
C GLY A 125 4.82 9.87 -10.06
N ASN A 126 4.17 9.41 -8.98
CA ASN A 126 3.63 10.27 -7.95
C ASN A 126 4.66 10.53 -6.85
N ARG A 127 4.74 11.78 -6.41
CA ARG A 127 5.60 12.17 -5.28
C ARG A 127 4.81 12.05 -3.98
N LEU A 128 5.42 11.39 -2.97
CA LEU A 128 4.95 11.42 -1.59
C LEU A 128 5.46 12.67 -0.88
N GLU A 129 4.60 13.31 -0.11
CA GLU A 129 4.98 14.39 0.81
C GLU A 129 5.75 13.83 2.01
N GLY A 130 6.64 14.64 2.59
CA GLY A 130 7.43 14.27 3.76
C GLY A 130 8.54 13.24 3.51
N ILE A 131 8.77 12.82 2.26
CA ILE A 131 9.87 11.91 1.89
C ILE A 131 10.92 12.68 1.08
N PRO A 132 12.17 12.79 1.55
CA PRO A 132 13.21 13.58 0.88
C PRO A 132 13.67 12.96 -0.44
N ARG A 133 13.88 13.81 -1.42
CA ARG A 133 14.59 13.47 -2.65
C ARG A 133 16.10 13.41 -2.39
N ILE A 134 16.76 12.38 -2.89
CA ILE A 134 18.22 12.32 -2.88
C ILE A 134 18.73 12.67 -4.28
N SER A 135 19.58 13.68 -4.38
CA SER A 135 20.12 14.17 -5.66
C SER A 135 21.64 14.37 -5.61
N GLY A 136 22.24 14.56 -6.79
CA GLY A 136 23.68 14.79 -6.92
C GLY A 136 24.53 13.53 -6.86
N LEU A 137 23.93 12.35 -6.85
CA LEU A 137 24.61 11.06 -6.90
C LEU A 137 24.37 10.36 -8.24
N SER A 138 25.35 9.58 -8.65
CA SER A 138 25.23 8.70 -9.82
C SER A 138 24.82 7.30 -9.37
N PHE A 139 23.86 6.74 -10.07
CA PHE A 139 23.35 5.40 -9.82
C PHE A 139 23.54 4.53 -11.05
N GLY A 140 23.83 3.26 -10.84
CA GLY A 140 23.79 2.25 -11.89
C GLY A 140 22.34 1.95 -12.34
N SER A 141 22.13 0.76 -12.90
CA SER A 141 20.79 0.31 -13.25
C SER A 141 19.99 0.01 -11.98
N ILE A 142 18.92 0.77 -11.74
CA ILE A 142 18.06 0.59 -10.58
C ILE A 142 17.01 -0.49 -10.88
N VAL A 143 16.84 -1.43 -9.97
CA VAL A 143 15.90 -2.55 -10.08
C VAL A 143 15.05 -2.63 -8.82
N LEU A 144 13.73 -2.81 -9.00
CA LEU A 144 12.78 -2.97 -7.90
C LEU A 144 13.14 -4.20 -7.04
N TYR A 145 12.98 -4.08 -5.73
CA TYR A 145 13.34 -5.09 -4.72
C TYR A 145 14.82 -5.44 -4.66
N ARG A 146 15.67 -4.54 -5.11
CA ARG A 146 17.14 -4.63 -4.98
C ARG A 146 17.66 -3.40 -4.27
N GLU A 147 18.86 -3.55 -3.68
CA GLU A 147 19.60 -2.44 -3.07
C GLU A 147 19.91 -1.37 -4.13
N LEU A 148 19.75 -0.10 -3.77
CA LEU A 148 20.10 1.03 -4.62
C LEU A 148 21.59 0.98 -4.97
N PRO A 149 21.96 0.90 -6.28
CA PRO A 149 23.34 0.71 -6.70
C PRO A 149 24.12 2.02 -6.61
N VAL A 150 24.59 2.38 -5.42
CA VAL A 150 25.42 3.55 -5.16
C VAL A 150 26.90 3.16 -5.24
N GLU A 151 27.71 3.93 -5.96
CA GLU A 151 29.14 3.64 -6.13
C GLU A 151 29.92 3.68 -4.80
N ASN A 152 29.52 4.60 -3.90
CA ASN A 152 30.16 4.76 -2.60
C ASN A 152 29.22 4.32 -1.47
N LYS A 153 29.54 3.20 -0.85
CA LYS A 153 28.73 2.62 0.26
C LYS A 153 28.74 3.51 1.51
N ASP A 154 29.81 4.24 1.78
CA ASP A 154 29.88 5.12 2.97
C ASP A 154 28.91 6.30 2.81
N VAL A 155 28.81 6.85 1.61
CA VAL A 155 27.83 7.90 1.29
C VAL A 155 26.42 7.34 1.44
N PHE A 156 26.18 6.13 0.99
CA PHE A 156 24.88 5.51 1.09
C PHE A 156 24.47 5.26 2.55
N ASN A 157 25.36 4.75 3.38
CA ASN A 157 25.12 4.61 4.82
C ASN A 157 24.84 5.96 5.48
N ASN A 158 25.53 7.01 5.07
CA ASN A 158 25.27 8.37 5.56
C ASN A 158 23.88 8.86 5.16
N ILE A 159 23.43 8.57 3.94
CA ILE A 159 22.06 8.88 3.49
C ILE A 159 21.02 8.18 4.40
N LEU A 160 21.18 6.87 4.63
CA LEU A 160 20.26 6.10 5.47
C LEU A 160 20.24 6.60 6.91
N ASN A 161 21.40 6.94 7.47
CA ASN A 161 21.50 7.51 8.82
C ASN A 161 20.85 8.89 8.88
N LEU A 162 21.08 9.73 7.88
CA LEU A 162 20.55 11.09 7.82
C LEU A 162 19.03 11.08 7.66
N THR A 163 18.49 10.29 6.74
CA THR A 163 17.05 10.14 6.54
C THR A 163 16.36 9.55 7.78
N GLY A 164 17.02 8.60 8.46
CA GLY A 164 16.56 8.05 9.75
C GLY A 164 16.54 9.12 10.85
N ALA A 165 17.55 9.97 10.93
CA ALA A 165 17.60 11.08 11.89
C ALA A 165 16.50 12.12 11.60
N LEU A 166 16.34 12.56 10.35
CA LEU A 166 15.31 13.52 9.94
C LEU A 166 13.92 13.02 10.37
N ARG A 167 13.64 11.75 10.13
CA ARG A 167 12.37 11.12 10.55
C ARG A 167 12.22 11.03 12.08
N THR A 168 13.29 10.69 12.80
CA THR A 168 13.27 10.58 14.26
C THR A 168 12.98 11.91 14.94
N TYR A 169 13.48 13.00 14.37
CA TYR A 169 13.30 14.37 14.87
C TYR A 169 12.12 15.12 14.23
N ASP A 170 11.32 14.43 13.40
CA ASP A 170 10.17 15.00 12.68
C ASP A 170 10.55 16.26 11.88
N ILE A 171 11.69 16.19 11.17
CA ILE A 171 12.17 17.26 10.32
C ILE A 171 11.71 17.00 8.89
N ASP A 172 10.81 17.83 8.40
CA ASP A 172 10.32 17.77 7.02
C ASP A 172 11.38 18.34 6.05
N CYS A 173 12.16 17.44 5.45
CA CYS A 173 13.19 17.76 4.50
C CYS A 173 12.73 17.39 3.08
N GLU A 174 12.76 18.36 2.17
CA GLU A 174 12.33 18.13 0.78
C GLU A 174 13.40 17.45 -0.07
N GLU A 175 14.67 17.80 0.16
CA GLU A 175 15.77 17.30 -0.64
C GLU A 175 17.09 17.23 0.16
N ILE A 176 17.85 16.16 -0.09
CA ILE A 176 19.23 15.98 0.33
C ILE A 176 20.09 15.98 -0.92
N GLN A 177 20.80 17.09 -1.15
CA GLN A 177 21.63 17.26 -2.33
C GLN A 177 23.10 16.98 -1.99
N TYR A 178 23.74 16.14 -2.79
CA TYR A 178 25.18 15.89 -2.72
C TYR A 178 25.91 16.63 -3.82
N ASP A 179 27.04 17.29 -3.47
CA ASP A 179 27.93 17.88 -4.44
C ASP A 179 29.00 16.87 -4.93
N SER A 180 29.86 17.29 -5.87
CA SER A 180 30.95 16.46 -6.41
C SER A 180 32.02 16.03 -5.39
N LEU A 181 32.06 16.67 -4.23
CA LEU A 181 32.91 16.34 -3.09
C LEU A 181 32.20 15.53 -2.03
N LEU A 182 30.95 15.09 -2.32
CA LEU A 182 30.07 14.36 -1.45
C LEU A 182 29.68 15.09 -0.16
N ASN A 183 29.65 16.43 -0.19
CA ASN A 183 29.09 17.23 0.88
C ASN A 183 27.55 17.23 0.75
N ALA A 184 26.86 17.00 1.85
CA ALA A 184 25.40 17.03 1.90
C ALA A 184 24.87 18.44 2.19
N THR A 185 23.84 18.84 1.46
CA THR A 185 23.03 20.04 1.72
C THR A 185 21.57 19.62 1.86
N LEU A 186 20.94 19.96 2.97
CA LEU A 186 19.51 19.76 3.20
C LEU A 186 18.73 20.97 2.69
N ARG A 187 17.59 20.71 2.04
CA ARG A 187 16.60 21.73 1.71
C ARG A 187 15.35 21.51 2.57
N ILE A 188 15.03 22.52 3.37
CA ILE A 188 13.90 22.53 4.28
C ILE A 188 13.11 23.80 4.01
N GLY A 189 12.07 23.73 3.15
CA GLY A 189 11.39 24.91 2.62
C GLY A 189 12.37 25.88 1.93
N ASP A 190 12.42 27.12 2.39
CA ASP A 190 13.32 28.15 1.87
C ASP A 190 14.73 28.11 2.49
N ILE A 191 14.99 27.19 3.42
CA ILE A 191 16.25 27.10 4.14
C ILE A 191 17.14 26.01 3.54
N SER A 192 18.41 26.36 3.30
CA SER A 192 19.44 25.39 2.88
C SER A 192 20.49 25.24 3.99
N VAL A 193 20.63 24.01 4.49
CA VAL A 193 21.57 23.68 5.58
C VAL A 193 22.70 22.83 5.00
N ARG A 194 23.91 23.33 5.02
CA ARG A 194 25.13 22.59 4.62
C ARG A 194 25.63 21.77 5.80
N LEU A 195 25.67 20.44 5.64
CA LEU A 195 26.18 19.54 6.67
C LEU A 195 27.71 19.27 6.52
N GLY A 196 28.29 19.61 5.36
CA GLY A 196 29.67 19.27 5.05
C GLY A 196 29.86 17.80 4.69
N SER A 197 31.13 17.37 4.63
CA SER A 197 31.49 15.97 4.44
C SER A 197 31.66 15.28 5.80
N ASN A 198 31.12 14.08 5.96
CA ASN A 198 31.51 13.20 7.05
C ASN A 198 32.91 12.64 6.74
N LYS A 199 33.95 13.31 7.26
CA LYS A 199 35.30 12.74 7.37
C LYS A 199 35.56 12.34 8.80
#